data_d15de83951b20282bc17c2828750e3cd
#
_entry.id   d15de83951b20282bc17c2828750e3cd
#
_cell.length_a   1.000
_cell.length_b   1.000
_cell.length_c   1.000
_cell.angle_alpha   90.00
_cell.angle_beta   90.00
_cell.angle_gamma   90.00
#
_symmetry.space_group_name_H-M   'P 1'
#
loop_
_entity.id
_entity.type
_entity.pdbx_description
1 polymer ?
#
loop_
_entity_poly.entity_id
_entity_poly.type
_entity_poly.pdbx_seq_one_letter_code
_entity_poly.pdbx_strand_id
1 'polypeptide(L)'
;MSSGLTKQHPHLIDHGLPGAPTSGFADPEKVDGERRHSTSLPGSGSYASPTLVRTRSGASARRTKRFGSSKVDAETSSVIVDDESSALVQIEERTLTWQQTTALLLIEYVVLAILAFPYSFQILGMAGGMLTTLIIGLSVLYTSHVLWRFCLAHPEVRDIADAAYVVAGNRRIAWYAAFIGLALNNLFIMGLHVNAAQTSINTVIQYEFCTVAWGVIILVIMWAGSLVRGFKYTEVAAVISAGTMFICYLLVVIGHGVQGTPNGYMPATATTPATGLEWTVWAPKGTTFVQGMSAILNIAYTFIGQALIPSFVGDMRHPEDFPKALYISMTVELALFSTCGAIVYSYAGTALTTAPAYGSLIAKYGKPAAALVLPTVVARSFSKFIHEKSIHRQRHTVKGWAVWVAIVTAGWLIAFVIAESIPFFSDLLSLISSLFDSWFGYILWACCYWHLNRGKSFSDKRHLAEWMLNVVMFVVGFFLFGAGTYASVQSIINSYATGNIKTAFSCVNTGFVFTRHTVKGWAVWVAIVTAGWLIAFVIAESTRQVSAQGHWVN
;
A
#
# COMPACT_ATOMS: atom_id res chain seq x y z
N MET A 1 -48.90 -50.47 10.85
CA MET A 1 -48.11 -51.66 11.11
C MET A 1 -46.73 -51.17 11.44
N SER A 2 -46.48 -50.90 12.64
CA SER A 2 -46.00 -51.72 13.74
C SER A 2 -44.55 -52.11 13.59
N SER A 3 -43.81 -51.53 14.46
CA SER A 3 -42.81 -51.98 15.45
C SER A 3 -41.40 -52.08 14.87
N GLY A 4 -40.33 -51.75 15.56
CA GLY A 4 -40.06 -51.40 16.95
C GLY A 4 -38.57 -51.24 17.16
N LEU A 5 -38.21 -50.37 18.06
CA LEU A 5 -37.16 -50.39 19.06
C LEU A 5 -36.00 -51.41 18.95
N THR A 6 -34.74 -50.96 19.03
CA THR A 6 -33.96 -51.26 20.26
C THR A 6 -32.70 -50.36 20.38
N LYS A 7 -32.52 -49.77 21.56
CA LYS A 7 -31.31 -49.15 22.11
C LYS A 7 -30.30 -50.24 22.48
N GLN A 8 -29.00 -49.96 22.35
CA GLN A 8 -27.99 -50.46 23.30
C GLN A 8 -26.72 -49.57 23.28
N HIS A 9 -26.48 -48.86 24.38
CA HIS A 9 -25.15 -48.65 24.97
C HIS A 9 -24.86 -49.89 25.83
N PRO A 10 -23.62 -50.32 26.11
CA PRO A 10 -22.72 -49.63 27.02
C PRO A 10 -21.20 -49.90 26.78
N HIS A 11 -20.26 -49.27 27.34
CA HIS A 11 -19.40 -49.54 28.52
C HIS A 11 -18.18 -48.60 28.54
N LEU A 12 -18.10 -47.93 29.67
CA LEU A 12 -16.88 -47.34 30.24
C LEU A 12 -15.88 -48.45 30.58
N ILE A 13 -14.60 -48.19 30.34
CA ILE A 13 -13.50 -48.77 31.15
C ILE A 13 -12.54 -47.64 31.50
N ASP A 14 -12.42 -47.47 32.80
CA ASP A 14 -11.56 -46.59 33.57
C ASP A 14 -10.26 -47.35 33.93
N HIS A 15 -9.09 -46.69 33.76
CA HIS A 15 -7.84 -47.01 34.47
C HIS A 15 -6.94 -45.77 34.26
N GLY A 16 -6.67 -44.93 35.23
CA GLY A 16 -5.98 -45.22 36.47
C GLY A 16 -4.69 -44.38 36.46
N LEU A 17 -4.69 -43.24 37.18
CA LEU A 17 -3.48 -42.48 37.57
C LEU A 17 -2.69 -43.24 38.64
N PRO A 18 -1.37 -43.03 38.80
CA PRO A 18 -0.87 -42.16 39.86
C PRO A 18 0.41 -41.38 39.42
N GLY A 19 0.84 -40.30 39.97
CA GLY A 19 0.94 -39.69 41.25
C GLY A 19 1.98 -38.58 41.16
N ALA A 20 1.66 -37.46 41.73
CA ALA A 20 2.63 -36.38 42.00
C ALA A 20 3.45 -36.72 43.26
N PRO A 21 4.60 -36.07 43.48
CA PRO A 21 4.76 -35.41 44.75
C PRO A 21 5.20 -33.94 44.65
N THR A 22 4.70 -33.27 45.65
CA THR A 22 4.82 -31.89 46.09
C THR A 22 6.16 -31.58 46.77
N SER A 23 6.38 -30.25 46.88
CA SER A 23 7.25 -29.52 47.86
C SER A 23 8.71 -29.34 47.47
N GLY A 24 9.31 -28.14 47.64
CA GLY A 24 9.28 -27.23 48.71
C GLY A 24 10.04 -25.93 48.44
N PHE A 25 9.59 -24.93 49.10
CA PHE A 25 10.18 -23.59 49.29
C PHE A 25 11.59 -23.65 49.94
N ALA A 26 12.47 -22.74 49.48
CA ALA A 26 13.38 -21.99 50.36
C ALA A 26 14.22 -20.97 49.58
N ASP A 27 14.08 -19.71 49.87
CA ASP A 27 15.02 -18.61 49.85
C ASP A 27 15.71 -18.50 51.23
N PRO A 28 16.66 -17.59 51.48
CA PRO A 28 17.86 -17.11 50.77
C PRO A 28 19.15 -17.29 51.61
N GLU A 29 20.31 -17.00 51.11
CA GLU A 29 21.35 -16.20 51.80
C GLU A 29 22.71 -16.13 51.06
N LYS A 30 23.29 -14.92 51.14
CA LYS A 30 24.61 -14.44 50.83
C LYS A 30 25.77 -15.45 51.04
N VAL A 31 26.84 -15.30 50.30
CA VAL A 31 28.22 -15.06 50.78
C VAL A 31 29.15 -14.70 49.62
N ASP A 32 30.05 -13.77 49.91
CA ASP A 32 31.15 -13.16 49.18
C ASP A 32 32.23 -14.12 48.64
N GLY A 33 32.93 -13.63 47.62
CA GLY A 33 34.40 -13.77 47.68
C GLY A 33 35.13 -14.35 46.47
N GLU A 34 35.94 -13.50 45.86
CA GLU A 34 37.29 -13.73 45.30
C GLU A 34 37.50 -14.25 43.87
N ARG A 35 37.96 -13.29 43.06
CA ARG A 35 39.21 -13.19 42.24
C ARG A 35 39.61 -14.30 41.24
N ARG A 36 39.87 -13.74 40.03
CA ARG A 36 40.91 -14.06 39.03
C ARG A 36 40.62 -15.17 38.03
N HIS A 37 40.55 -14.90 36.76
CA HIS A 37 41.62 -14.69 35.81
C HIS A 37 41.08 -14.33 34.41
N SER A 38 41.79 -13.43 33.79
CA SER A 38 41.69 -12.93 32.41
C SER A 38 41.84 -14.02 31.35
N THR A 39 40.99 -13.98 30.30
CA THR A 39 41.42 -14.25 28.93
C THR A 39 40.64 -13.40 27.97
N SER A 40 41.34 -12.58 27.25
CA SER A 40 40.94 -11.69 26.19
C SER A 40 40.46 -12.42 24.94
N LEU A 41 39.33 -11.99 24.34
CA LEU A 41 39.06 -12.15 22.92
C LEU A 41 38.47 -10.84 22.36
N PRO A 42 38.72 -10.51 21.09
CA PRO A 42 38.72 -9.15 20.61
C PRO A 42 37.43 -8.69 19.94
N GLY A 43 37.06 -7.43 20.19
CA GLY A 43 36.61 -6.49 19.20
C GLY A 43 35.21 -6.62 18.64
N SER A 44 34.17 -6.15 19.34
CA SER A 44 32.96 -5.63 18.72
C SER A 44 33.08 -4.11 18.65
N GLY A 45 33.14 -3.58 17.42
CA GLY A 45 33.24 -2.15 17.17
C GLY A 45 31.98 -1.42 17.65
N SER A 46 32.19 -0.63 18.70
CA SER A 46 31.23 0.35 19.21
C SER A 46 31.12 1.52 18.23
N TYR A 47 29.98 1.76 17.67
CA TYR A 47 29.65 3.02 16.99
C TYR A 47 29.46 4.10 18.06
N ALA A 48 30.44 5.01 18.12
CA ALA A 48 30.42 6.16 19.00
C ALA A 48 29.38 7.18 18.54
N SER A 49 28.50 7.56 19.45
CA SER A 49 27.65 8.74 19.32
C SER A 49 28.50 10.01 19.29
N PRO A 50 28.19 11.02 18.47
CA PRO A 50 28.93 12.28 18.50
C PRO A 50 28.62 13.04 19.79
N THR A 51 29.61 13.15 20.63
CA THR A 51 29.62 13.97 21.85
C THR A 51 29.62 15.44 21.47
N LEU A 52 28.61 16.18 21.93
CA LEU A 52 28.57 17.63 21.87
C LEU A 52 29.75 18.23 22.62
N VAL A 53 30.70 18.80 21.88
CA VAL A 53 31.77 19.60 22.42
C VAL A 53 31.23 20.97 22.83
N ARG A 54 31.11 21.16 24.14
CA ARG A 54 30.77 22.43 24.77
C ARG A 54 32.01 23.31 24.83
N THR A 55 32.22 24.18 23.85
CA THR A 55 33.26 25.20 23.91
C THR A 55 32.82 26.31 24.87
N ARG A 56 33.51 26.39 26.01
CA ARG A 56 33.48 27.53 26.92
C ARG A 56 34.38 28.63 26.37
N SER A 57 33.83 29.68 25.79
CA SER A 57 34.59 30.91 25.53
C SER A 57 34.35 31.88 26.69
N GLY A 58 35.43 32.14 27.42
CA GLY A 58 35.46 33.19 28.41
C GLY A 58 35.44 34.56 27.75
N ALA A 59 34.49 35.39 28.10
CA ALA A 59 34.45 36.77 27.70
C ALA A 59 34.93 37.67 28.83
N SER A 60 36.02 38.33 28.57
CA SER A 60 36.58 39.45 29.34
C SER A 60 35.68 40.69 29.25
N ALA A 61 35.28 41.23 30.38
CA ALA A 61 34.56 42.48 30.49
C ALA A 61 35.42 43.68 30.10
N ARG A 62 35.00 44.47 29.15
CA ARG A 62 35.40 45.88 29.01
C ARG A 62 34.20 46.79 28.96
N ARG A 63 34.18 47.62 29.97
CA ARG A 63 33.22 48.74 30.25
C ARG A 63 33.50 49.90 29.29
N THR A 64 32.50 50.34 28.51
CA THR A 64 32.47 51.74 28.02
C THR A 64 31.03 52.23 27.79
N LYS A 65 30.73 53.28 28.52
CA LYS A 65 29.91 54.49 28.35
C LYS A 65 28.63 54.46 27.46
N ARG A 66 27.58 54.82 28.15
CA ARG A 66 26.29 55.45 27.74
C ARG A 66 26.44 56.43 26.59
N PHE A 67 25.62 56.32 25.56
CA PHE A 67 24.97 57.46 24.89
C PHE A 67 23.77 56.99 24.02
N GLY A 68 22.65 57.71 24.11
CA GLY A 68 21.68 57.92 23.05
C GLY A 68 20.58 56.90 22.86
N SER A 69 19.44 57.15 23.44
CA SER A 69 18.12 56.65 23.06
C SER A 69 17.85 56.87 21.56
N SER A 70 17.63 55.81 20.80
CA SER A 70 16.85 55.89 19.57
C SER A 70 16.08 54.57 19.34
N LYS A 71 14.82 54.74 18.99
CA LYS A 71 13.81 53.72 18.71
C LYS A 71 14.24 52.83 17.53
N VAL A 72 14.85 51.71 17.80
CA VAL A 72 15.05 50.59 16.83
C VAL A 72 15.24 49.31 17.62
N ASP A 73 14.22 48.75 18.24
CA ASP A 73 14.30 47.45 18.90
C ASP A 73 12.99 46.66 18.86
N ALA A 74 12.13 46.90 17.84
CA ALA A 74 10.90 46.13 17.68
C ALA A 74 10.99 45.03 16.57
N GLU A 75 12.03 45.06 15.71
CA GLU A 75 12.15 44.07 14.61
C GLU A 75 13.09 42.89 14.92
N THR A 76 14.00 43.05 15.88
CA THR A 76 14.94 41.95 16.23
C THR A 76 14.33 40.92 17.19
N SER A 77 13.21 41.26 17.84
CA SER A 77 12.52 40.36 18.77
C SER A 77 11.61 39.35 18.04
N SER A 78 11.13 39.70 16.85
CA SER A 78 10.22 38.84 16.07
C SER A 78 10.98 37.69 15.33
N VAL A 79 12.24 37.93 14.98
CA VAL A 79 13.06 36.94 14.26
C VAL A 79 13.53 35.81 15.19
N ILE A 80 13.76 36.09 16.47
CA ILE A 80 14.20 35.10 17.47
C ILE A 80 13.03 34.20 17.90
N VAL A 81 11.79 34.73 17.89
CA VAL A 81 10.59 33.94 18.25
C VAL A 81 10.20 32.98 17.12
N ASP A 82 10.43 33.37 15.87
CA ASP A 82 10.11 32.52 14.73
C ASP A 82 11.10 31.33 14.59
N ASP A 83 12.36 31.51 14.98
CA ASP A 83 13.38 30.46 14.90
C ASP A 83 13.22 29.42 16.04
N GLU A 84 12.85 29.87 17.25
CA GLU A 84 12.53 28.98 18.38
C GLU A 84 11.22 28.22 18.16
N SER A 85 10.20 28.86 17.57
CA SER A 85 8.94 28.20 17.23
C SER A 85 9.10 27.22 16.09
N SER A 86 9.97 27.50 15.12
CA SER A 86 10.32 26.58 14.02
C SER A 86 11.12 25.38 14.53
N ALA A 87 12.03 25.58 15.48
CA ALA A 87 12.79 24.51 16.11
C ALA A 87 11.90 23.65 17.04
N LEU A 88 10.94 24.25 17.75
CA LEU A 88 9.98 23.52 18.58
C LEU A 88 8.99 22.71 17.72
N VAL A 89 8.55 23.25 16.59
CA VAL A 89 7.70 22.52 15.62
C VAL A 89 8.44 21.34 14.99
N GLN A 90 9.74 21.47 14.70
CA GLN A 90 10.55 20.33 14.20
C GLN A 90 10.79 19.23 15.25
N ILE A 91 10.80 19.58 16.54
CA ILE A 91 10.95 18.60 17.64
C ILE A 91 9.64 17.83 17.86
N GLU A 92 8.49 18.45 17.59
CA GLU A 92 7.16 17.82 17.73
C GLU A 92 6.82 16.86 16.58
N GLU A 93 7.50 16.96 15.44
CA GLU A 93 7.28 16.12 14.25
C GLU A 93 7.73 14.65 14.39
N ARG A 94 8.62 14.31 15.33
CA ARG A 94 9.09 12.93 15.57
C ARG A 94 8.39 12.29 16.77
N THR A 95 7.14 11.93 16.57
CA THR A 95 6.30 11.42 17.67
C THR A 95 6.03 9.94 17.63
N LEU A 96 6.20 9.28 16.46
CA LEU A 96 5.80 7.90 16.25
C LEU A 96 6.72 6.90 16.97
N THR A 97 6.14 6.00 17.72
CA THR A 97 6.79 4.78 18.23
C THR A 97 6.73 3.67 17.16
N TRP A 98 7.59 2.66 17.26
CA TRP A 98 7.56 1.53 16.33
C TRP A 98 6.22 0.78 16.35
N GLN A 99 5.52 0.71 17.48
CA GLN A 99 4.19 0.10 17.58
C GLN A 99 3.14 0.89 16.80
N GLN A 100 3.17 2.23 16.93
CA GLN A 100 2.28 3.09 16.15
C GLN A 100 2.60 3.01 14.66
N THR A 101 3.88 2.97 14.30
CA THR A 101 4.31 2.76 12.90
C THR A 101 3.83 1.41 12.37
N THR A 102 3.89 0.33 13.17
CA THR A 102 3.33 -0.97 12.80
C THR A 102 1.83 -0.88 12.51
N ALA A 103 1.08 -0.22 13.39
CA ALA A 103 -0.36 -0.04 13.20
C ALA A 103 -0.66 0.77 11.93
N LEU A 104 0.08 1.85 11.67
CA LEU A 104 -0.07 2.66 10.46
C LEU A 104 0.27 1.88 9.19
N LEU A 105 1.34 1.08 9.19
CA LEU A 105 1.69 0.19 8.08
C LEU A 105 0.56 -0.81 7.82
N LEU A 106 0.03 -1.48 8.85
CA LEU A 106 -1.08 -2.43 8.70
C LEU A 106 -2.36 -1.75 8.19
N ILE A 107 -2.68 -0.55 8.68
CA ILE A 107 -3.80 0.24 8.17
C ILE A 107 -3.61 0.56 6.69
N GLU A 108 -2.39 0.84 6.25
CA GLU A 108 -2.08 1.18 4.86
C GLU A 108 -2.06 -0.04 3.94
N TYR A 109 -1.57 -1.18 4.41
CA TYR A 109 -1.41 -2.39 3.61
C TYR A 109 -2.63 -3.32 3.59
N VAL A 110 -3.49 -3.31 4.62
CA VAL A 110 -4.77 -4.05 4.60
C VAL A 110 -5.76 -3.30 3.73
N VAL A 111 -5.62 -3.46 2.43
CA VAL A 111 -6.36 -2.72 1.40
C VAL A 111 -7.28 -3.62 0.58
N LEU A 112 -8.14 -2.98 -0.19
CA LEU A 112 -9.10 -3.60 -1.10
C LEU A 112 -8.49 -4.66 -2.04
N ALA A 113 -7.22 -4.51 -2.41
CA ALA A 113 -6.53 -5.40 -3.33
C ALA A 113 -6.42 -6.85 -2.84
N ILE A 114 -6.54 -7.10 -1.51
CA ILE A 114 -6.61 -8.46 -0.96
C ILE A 114 -7.74 -9.30 -1.60
N LEU A 115 -8.81 -8.65 -2.05
CA LEU A 115 -9.94 -9.33 -2.70
C LEU A 115 -9.63 -9.82 -4.13
N ALA A 116 -8.47 -9.48 -4.70
CA ALA A 116 -7.98 -10.02 -5.97
C ALA A 116 -7.13 -11.29 -5.81
N PHE A 117 -6.65 -11.60 -4.59
CA PHE A 117 -5.78 -12.76 -4.34
C PHE A 117 -6.37 -14.09 -4.78
N PRO A 118 -7.62 -14.41 -4.44
CA PRO A 118 -8.23 -15.68 -4.88
C PRO A 118 -8.22 -15.84 -6.40
N TYR A 119 -8.49 -14.78 -7.13
CA TYR A 119 -8.44 -14.80 -8.60
C TYR A 119 -7.02 -15.04 -9.13
N SER A 120 -6.00 -14.46 -8.49
CA SER A 120 -4.61 -14.73 -8.84
C SER A 120 -4.22 -16.19 -8.56
N PHE A 121 -4.73 -16.79 -7.47
CA PHE A 121 -4.54 -18.20 -7.15
C PHE A 121 -5.27 -19.11 -8.14
N GLN A 122 -6.45 -18.73 -8.62
CA GLN A 122 -7.14 -19.44 -9.69
C GLN A 122 -6.29 -19.57 -10.97
N ILE A 123 -5.58 -18.51 -11.33
CA ILE A 123 -4.76 -18.47 -12.55
C ILE A 123 -3.41 -19.21 -12.35
N LEU A 124 -2.77 -19.02 -11.20
CA LEU A 124 -1.44 -19.58 -10.92
C LEU A 124 -1.50 -20.99 -10.33
N GLY A 125 -2.65 -21.43 -9.87
CA GLY A 125 -2.82 -22.60 -9.03
C GLY A 125 -2.42 -22.35 -7.57
N MET A 126 -2.77 -23.25 -6.68
CA MET A 126 -2.54 -23.11 -5.24
C MET A 126 -1.05 -22.91 -4.89
N ALA A 127 -0.19 -23.81 -5.34
CA ALA A 127 1.25 -23.73 -5.08
C ALA A 127 1.89 -22.55 -5.81
N GLY A 128 1.49 -22.27 -7.05
CA GLY A 128 1.96 -21.14 -7.82
C GLY A 128 1.61 -19.80 -7.14
N GLY A 129 0.37 -19.65 -6.67
CA GLY A 129 -0.08 -18.48 -5.93
C GLY A 129 0.67 -18.30 -4.61
N MET A 130 0.82 -19.36 -3.81
CA MET A 130 1.56 -19.31 -2.54
C MET A 130 3.03 -18.95 -2.74
N LEU A 131 3.72 -19.58 -3.71
CA LEU A 131 5.12 -19.28 -4.00
C LEU A 131 5.31 -17.86 -4.50
N THR A 132 4.44 -17.40 -5.39
CA THR A 132 4.47 -16.00 -5.88
C THR A 132 4.27 -15.02 -4.73
N THR A 133 3.30 -15.26 -3.85
CA THR A 133 3.03 -14.43 -2.67
C THR A 133 4.27 -14.36 -1.76
N LEU A 134 4.91 -15.49 -1.49
CA LEU A 134 6.11 -15.55 -0.65
C LEU A 134 7.31 -14.84 -1.31
N ILE A 135 7.57 -15.10 -2.59
CA ILE A 135 8.70 -14.52 -3.33
C ILE A 135 8.55 -12.99 -3.41
N ILE A 136 7.37 -12.51 -3.77
CA ILE A 136 7.10 -11.06 -3.84
C ILE A 136 7.19 -10.44 -2.44
N GLY A 137 6.55 -11.02 -1.43
CA GLY A 137 6.62 -10.51 -0.06
C GLY A 137 8.04 -10.42 0.46
N LEU A 138 8.89 -11.43 0.26
CA LEU A 138 10.30 -11.40 0.65
C LEU A 138 11.11 -10.38 -0.16
N SER A 139 10.84 -10.23 -1.47
CA SER A 139 11.52 -9.23 -2.30
C SER A 139 11.18 -7.80 -1.86
N VAL A 140 9.90 -7.55 -1.55
CA VAL A 140 9.43 -6.24 -1.03
C VAL A 140 9.99 -5.97 0.37
N LEU A 141 10.05 -6.98 1.24
CA LEU A 141 10.70 -6.86 2.54
C LEU A 141 12.17 -6.43 2.40
N TYR A 142 12.90 -7.04 1.48
CA TYR A 142 14.29 -6.70 1.20
C TYR A 142 14.43 -5.28 0.67
N THR A 143 13.66 -4.90 -0.34
CA THR A 143 13.72 -3.55 -0.93
C THR A 143 13.29 -2.46 0.07
N SER A 144 12.32 -2.74 0.93
CA SER A 144 11.93 -1.86 2.04
C SER A 144 13.04 -1.69 3.07
N HIS A 145 13.81 -2.74 3.34
CA HIS A 145 14.98 -2.65 4.22
C HIS A 145 16.10 -1.81 3.61
N VAL A 146 16.33 -1.91 2.30
CA VAL A 146 17.27 -1.03 1.57
C VAL A 146 16.82 0.43 1.68
N LEU A 147 15.53 0.70 1.47
CA LEU A 147 14.96 2.03 1.57
C LEU A 147 15.10 2.61 2.98
N TRP A 148 14.82 1.83 4.02
CA TRP A 148 15.03 2.26 5.40
C TRP A 148 16.50 2.68 5.67
N ARG A 149 17.47 1.87 5.22
CA ARG A 149 18.91 2.20 5.32
C ARG A 149 19.24 3.49 4.56
N PHE A 150 18.57 3.71 3.42
CA PHE A 150 18.73 4.93 2.64
C PHE A 150 18.19 6.16 3.39
N CYS A 151 17.01 6.07 3.99
CA CYS A 151 16.42 7.14 4.80
C CYS A 151 17.24 7.47 6.05
N LEU A 152 17.90 6.47 6.67
CA LEU A 152 18.82 6.73 7.78
C LEU A 152 20.08 7.49 7.36
N ALA A 153 20.60 7.21 6.16
CA ALA A 153 21.77 7.90 5.60
C ALA A 153 21.44 9.29 5.05
N HIS A 154 20.17 9.51 4.65
CA HIS A 154 19.65 10.73 4.04
C HIS A 154 18.39 11.22 4.76
N PRO A 155 18.54 11.86 5.96
CA PRO A 155 17.39 12.32 6.75
C PRO A 155 16.53 13.39 6.06
N GLU A 156 17.08 14.05 5.03
CA GLU A 156 16.39 15.02 4.18
C GLU A 156 15.32 14.39 3.28
N VAL A 157 15.38 13.09 3.05
CA VAL A 157 14.43 12.36 2.20
C VAL A 157 13.13 12.11 2.96
N ARG A 158 12.05 12.73 2.52
CA ARG A 158 10.72 12.59 3.10
C ARG A 158 9.71 11.87 2.21
N ASP A 159 10.00 11.76 0.91
CA ASP A 159 9.16 11.09 -0.07
C ASP A 159 10.00 10.42 -1.19
N ILE A 160 9.32 9.74 -2.11
CA ILE A 160 9.95 9.07 -3.24
C ILE A 160 10.66 10.06 -4.18
N ALA A 161 10.10 11.26 -4.38
CA ALA A 161 10.67 12.24 -5.29
C ALA A 161 12.01 12.77 -4.74
N ASP A 162 12.10 12.96 -3.41
CA ASP A 162 13.34 13.32 -2.74
C ASP A 162 14.39 12.22 -2.89
N ALA A 163 13.99 10.94 -2.73
CA ALA A 163 14.88 9.80 -2.94
C ALA A 163 15.43 9.77 -4.38
N ALA A 164 14.56 9.95 -5.37
CA ALA A 164 14.95 10.01 -6.78
C ALA A 164 15.89 11.19 -7.06
N TYR A 165 15.66 12.35 -6.44
CA TYR A 165 16.53 13.52 -6.53
C TYR A 165 17.96 13.23 -6.07
N VAL A 166 18.10 12.67 -4.87
CA VAL A 166 19.39 12.31 -4.26
C VAL A 166 20.12 11.27 -5.10
N VAL A 167 19.44 10.20 -5.50
CA VAL A 167 20.02 9.10 -6.29
C VAL A 167 20.53 9.58 -7.64
N ALA A 168 19.81 10.50 -8.29
CA ALA A 168 20.19 11.06 -9.59
C ALA A 168 21.28 12.15 -9.51
N GLY A 169 21.93 12.32 -8.35
CA GLY A 169 22.95 13.34 -8.15
C GLY A 169 22.38 14.75 -8.12
N ASN A 170 21.30 14.93 -7.41
CA ASN A 170 20.58 16.19 -7.18
C ASN A 170 20.01 16.83 -8.47
N ARG A 171 19.58 15.99 -9.40
CA ARG A 171 18.96 16.45 -10.66
C ARG A 171 17.47 16.66 -10.48
N ARG A 172 16.98 17.88 -10.64
CA ARG A 172 15.56 18.24 -10.52
C ARG A 172 14.64 17.45 -11.46
N ILE A 173 15.13 17.06 -12.64
CA ILE A 173 14.36 16.27 -13.59
C ILE A 173 13.93 14.91 -13.00
N ALA A 174 14.79 14.27 -12.20
CA ALA A 174 14.46 13.02 -11.52
C ALA A 174 13.39 13.22 -10.44
N TRP A 175 13.47 14.34 -9.72
CA TRP A 175 12.42 14.72 -8.75
C TRP A 175 11.07 14.88 -9.44
N TYR A 176 11.00 15.66 -10.54
CA TYR A 176 9.74 15.83 -11.27
C TYR A 176 9.22 14.53 -11.86
N ALA A 177 10.08 13.70 -12.42
CA ALA A 177 9.67 12.41 -12.99
C ALA A 177 9.06 11.50 -11.92
N ALA A 178 9.69 11.37 -10.74
CA ALA A 178 9.17 10.57 -9.63
C ALA A 178 7.88 11.16 -9.05
N PHE A 179 7.81 12.49 -8.88
CA PHE A 179 6.62 13.19 -8.39
C PHE A 179 5.43 12.99 -9.32
N ILE A 180 5.63 13.15 -10.63
CA ILE A 180 4.59 12.92 -11.64
C ILE A 180 4.15 11.45 -11.62
N GLY A 181 5.11 10.51 -11.55
CA GLY A 181 4.81 9.09 -11.44
C GLY A 181 3.94 8.79 -10.21
N LEU A 182 4.28 9.35 -9.05
CA LEU A 182 3.50 9.20 -7.81
C LEU A 182 2.10 9.82 -7.92
N ALA A 183 1.99 11.01 -8.53
CA ALA A 183 0.71 11.66 -8.76
C ALA A 183 -0.20 10.84 -9.69
N LEU A 184 0.35 10.30 -10.77
CA LEU A 184 -0.38 9.40 -11.67
C LEU A 184 -0.80 8.11 -10.96
N ASN A 185 0.11 7.48 -10.21
CA ASN A 185 -0.22 6.31 -9.39
C ASN A 185 -1.44 6.58 -8.49
N ASN A 186 -1.45 7.70 -7.78
CA ASN A 186 -2.58 8.09 -6.95
C ASN A 186 -3.88 8.29 -7.75
N LEU A 187 -3.83 8.89 -8.94
CA LEU A 187 -5.00 9.05 -9.80
C LEU A 187 -5.58 7.70 -10.24
N PHE A 188 -4.73 6.74 -10.61
CA PHE A 188 -5.16 5.39 -10.95
C PHE A 188 -5.75 4.64 -9.74
N ILE A 189 -5.14 4.77 -8.56
CA ILE A 189 -5.69 4.21 -7.31
C ILE A 189 -7.04 4.83 -6.97
N MET A 190 -7.23 6.13 -7.18
CA MET A 190 -8.55 6.78 -7.02
C MET A 190 -9.56 6.20 -8.00
N GLY A 191 -9.17 5.96 -9.27
CA GLY A 191 -9.99 5.26 -10.27
C GLY A 191 -10.37 3.85 -9.82
N LEU A 192 -9.42 3.09 -9.25
CA LEU A 192 -9.67 1.78 -8.68
C LEU A 192 -10.70 1.83 -7.53
N HIS A 193 -10.67 2.85 -6.70
CA HIS A 193 -11.65 3.03 -5.62
C HIS A 193 -13.07 3.30 -6.18
N VAL A 194 -13.20 4.11 -7.23
CA VAL A 194 -14.48 4.34 -7.90
C VAL A 194 -15.00 3.04 -8.51
N ASN A 195 -14.15 2.32 -9.25
CA ASN A 195 -14.50 1.02 -9.85
C ASN A 195 -14.97 0.00 -8.80
N ALA A 196 -14.22 -0.13 -7.70
CA ALA A 196 -14.56 -1.04 -6.62
C ALA A 196 -15.88 -0.67 -5.94
N ALA A 197 -16.15 0.62 -5.74
CA ALA A 197 -17.41 1.07 -5.15
C ALA A 197 -18.59 0.80 -6.08
N GLN A 198 -18.47 1.04 -7.38
CA GLN A 198 -19.50 0.71 -8.38
C GLN A 198 -19.80 -0.79 -8.38
N THR A 199 -18.76 -1.64 -8.42
CA THR A 199 -18.91 -3.10 -8.38
C THR A 199 -19.56 -3.56 -7.09
N SER A 200 -19.22 -2.95 -5.97
CA SER A 200 -19.79 -3.25 -4.66
C SER A 200 -21.28 -2.90 -4.59
N ILE A 201 -21.68 -1.70 -5.02
CA ILE A 201 -23.10 -1.31 -5.06
C ILE A 201 -23.88 -2.23 -5.99
N ASN A 202 -23.36 -2.50 -7.18
CA ASN A 202 -24.01 -3.41 -8.12
C ASN A 202 -24.22 -4.81 -7.52
N THR A 203 -23.28 -5.31 -6.75
CA THR A 203 -23.43 -6.59 -6.03
C THR A 203 -24.53 -6.52 -4.97
N VAL A 204 -24.65 -5.40 -4.25
CA VAL A 204 -25.69 -5.21 -3.22
C VAL A 204 -27.07 -5.11 -3.84
N ILE A 205 -27.25 -4.30 -4.91
CA ILE A 205 -28.54 -4.04 -5.58
C ILE A 205 -28.82 -4.99 -6.74
N GLN A 206 -27.93 -5.93 -7.05
CA GLN A 206 -28.08 -6.92 -8.13
C GLN A 206 -28.29 -6.31 -9.52
N TYR A 207 -27.59 -5.20 -9.81
CA TYR A 207 -27.60 -4.51 -11.12
C TYR A 207 -28.96 -3.90 -11.53
N GLU A 208 -29.84 -3.58 -10.57
CA GLU A 208 -31.16 -2.99 -10.85
C GLU A 208 -31.08 -1.54 -11.33
N PHE A 209 -29.93 -0.88 -11.23
CA PHE A 209 -29.76 0.52 -11.60
C PHE A 209 -28.48 0.73 -12.42
N CYS A 210 -28.43 1.86 -13.15
CA CYS A 210 -27.31 2.23 -14.00
C CYS A 210 -25.99 2.35 -13.21
N THR A 211 -24.96 1.58 -13.59
CA THR A 211 -23.65 1.58 -12.92
C THR A 211 -22.96 2.93 -13.01
N VAL A 212 -23.04 3.62 -14.15
CA VAL A 212 -22.43 4.94 -14.35
C VAL A 212 -23.05 5.98 -13.41
N ALA A 213 -24.39 5.92 -13.22
CA ALA A 213 -25.07 6.81 -12.30
C ALA A 213 -24.61 6.59 -10.85
N TRP A 214 -24.41 5.34 -10.44
CA TRP A 214 -23.77 5.04 -9.15
C TRP A 214 -22.34 5.58 -9.07
N GLY A 215 -21.58 5.45 -10.16
CA GLY A 215 -20.22 6.02 -10.24
C GLY A 215 -20.22 7.52 -10.01
N VAL A 216 -21.16 8.27 -10.58
CA VAL A 216 -21.29 9.72 -10.36
C VAL A 216 -21.66 10.03 -8.91
N ILE A 217 -22.62 9.31 -8.32
CA ILE A 217 -23.01 9.50 -6.91
C ILE A 217 -21.83 9.28 -5.98
N ILE A 218 -21.09 8.17 -6.17
CA ILE A 218 -19.90 7.85 -5.39
C ILE A 218 -18.81 8.89 -5.58
N LEU A 219 -18.59 9.32 -6.82
CA LEU A 219 -17.64 10.36 -7.16
C LEU A 219 -17.91 11.64 -6.35
N VAL A 220 -19.17 12.08 -6.28
CA VAL A 220 -19.56 13.26 -5.50
C VAL A 220 -19.29 13.06 -4.00
N ILE A 221 -19.60 11.88 -3.46
CA ILE A 221 -19.35 11.56 -2.05
C ILE A 221 -17.84 11.58 -1.75
N MET A 222 -17.02 10.93 -2.59
CA MET A 222 -15.57 10.88 -2.42
C MET A 222 -14.92 12.26 -2.61
N TRP A 223 -15.41 13.03 -3.58
CA TRP A 223 -14.97 14.39 -3.80
C TRP A 223 -15.25 15.28 -2.58
N ALA A 224 -16.49 15.25 -2.07
CA ALA A 224 -16.87 16.02 -0.88
C ALA A 224 -16.01 15.62 0.34
N GLY A 225 -15.76 14.35 0.53
CA GLY A 225 -14.89 13.84 1.58
C GLY A 225 -13.45 14.33 1.44
N SER A 226 -12.92 14.40 0.22
CA SER A 226 -11.54 14.85 -0.04
C SER A 226 -11.33 16.36 0.12
N LEU A 227 -12.41 17.16 0.24
CA LEU A 227 -12.31 18.58 0.54
C LEU A 227 -11.88 18.86 1.98
N VAL A 228 -12.02 17.87 2.88
CA VAL A 228 -11.61 17.99 4.28
C VAL A 228 -10.09 18.09 4.38
N ARG A 229 -9.59 19.15 5.06
CA ARG A 229 -8.16 19.48 5.15
C ARG A 229 -7.51 19.06 6.48
N GLY A 230 -8.27 18.59 7.45
CA GLY A 230 -7.80 18.29 8.80
C GLY A 230 -7.20 16.91 8.96
N PHE A 231 -5.98 16.81 9.49
CA PHE A 231 -5.29 15.52 9.73
C PHE A 231 -6.07 14.58 10.66
N LYS A 232 -6.69 15.08 11.72
CA LYS A 232 -7.46 14.25 12.67
C LYS A 232 -8.57 13.43 12.01
N TYR A 233 -9.27 14.01 11.03
CA TYR A 233 -10.32 13.31 10.30
C TYR A 233 -9.76 12.20 9.42
N THR A 234 -8.55 12.38 8.91
CA THR A 234 -7.86 11.38 8.08
C THR A 234 -7.43 10.16 8.87
N GLU A 235 -6.91 10.36 10.08
CA GLU A 235 -6.52 9.24 10.96
C GLU A 235 -7.73 8.39 11.32
N VAL A 236 -8.83 9.03 11.74
CA VAL A 236 -10.09 8.32 12.03
C VAL A 236 -10.62 7.59 10.79
N ALA A 237 -10.60 8.24 9.63
CA ALA A 237 -11.02 7.63 8.37
C ALA A 237 -10.14 6.43 8.00
N ALA A 238 -8.82 6.51 8.19
CA ALA A 238 -7.91 5.41 7.94
C ALA A 238 -8.20 4.18 8.84
N VAL A 239 -8.46 4.40 10.13
CA VAL A 239 -8.85 3.33 11.07
C VAL A 239 -10.19 2.71 10.67
N ILE A 240 -11.18 3.52 10.29
CA ILE A 240 -12.48 3.02 9.80
C ILE A 240 -12.27 2.18 8.54
N SER A 241 -11.48 2.67 7.60
CA SER A 241 -11.16 1.96 6.35
C SER A 241 -10.55 0.59 6.61
N ALA A 242 -9.52 0.53 7.46
CA ALA A 242 -8.85 -0.72 7.78
C ALA A 242 -9.76 -1.68 8.56
N GLY A 243 -10.54 -1.16 9.51
CA GLY A 243 -11.49 -1.96 10.29
C GLY A 243 -12.59 -2.58 9.43
N THR A 244 -13.21 -1.79 8.54
CA THR A 244 -14.24 -2.28 7.63
C THR A 244 -13.68 -3.27 6.60
N MET A 245 -12.45 -3.03 6.12
CA MET A 245 -11.78 -3.96 5.21
C MET A 245 -11.43 -5.29 5.90
N PHE A 246 -10.96 -5.25 7.14
CA PHE A 246 -10.68 -6.46 7.91
C PHE A 246 -11.95 -7.28 8.17
N ILE A 247 -13.07 -6.63 8.51
CA ILE A 247 -14.37 -7.31 8.65
C ILE A 247 -14.83 -7.89 7.31
N CYS A 248 -14.65 -7.16 6.20
CA CYS A 248 -14.94 -7.65 4.87
C CYS A 248 -14.12 -8.91 4.55
N TYR A 249 -12.81 -8.89 4.83
CA TYR A 249 -11.92 -10.04 4.68
C TYR A 249 -12.43 -11.25 5.48
N LEU A 250 -12.79 -11.07 6.76
CA LEU A 250 -13.33 -12.15 7.59
C LEU A 250 -14.64 -12.71 7.01
N LEU A 251 -15.55 -11.85 6.56
CA LEU A 251 -16.79 -12.29 5.92
C LEU A 251 -16.54 -13.06 4.63
N VAL A 252 -15.56 -12.63 3.82
CA VAL A 252 -15.18 -13.34 2.60
C VAL A 252 -14.61 -14.71 2.92
N VAL A 253 -13.64 -14.81 3.83
CA VAL A 253 -12.97 -16.07 4.15
C VAL A 253 -13.92 -17.04 4.85
N ILE A 254 -14.62 -16.58 5.89
CA ILE A 254 -15.58 -17.42 6.64
C ILE A 254 -16.81 -17.75 5.78
N GLY A 255 -17.30 -16.78 5.01
CA GLY A 255 -18.44 -16.95 4.13
C GLY A 255 -18.24 -18.08 3.12
N HIS A 256 -17.05 -18.21 2.50
CA HIS A 256 -16.73 -19.31 1.60
C HIS A 256 -16.72 -20.66 2.31
N GLY A 257 -16.25 -20.73 3.56
CA GLY A 257 -16.27 -21.96 4.34
C GLY A 257 -17.67 -22.40 4.77
N VAL A 258 -18.63 -21.46 4.91
CA VAL A 258 -19.96 -21.74 5.48
C VAL A 258 -21.06 -21.83 4.42
N GLN A 259 -20.87 -21.22 3.23
CA GLN A 259 -21.94 -21.11 2.22
C GLN A 259 -22.34 -22.44 1.54
N GLY A 260 -21.49 -23.47 1.61
CA GLY A 260 -21.68 -24.74 0.90
C GLY A 260 -21.29 -24.65 -0.57
N THR A 261 -22.15 -24.12 -1.43
CA THR A 261 -21.87 -23.93 -2.86
C THR A 261 -21.66 -22.45 -3.19
N PRO A 262 -20.64 -22.12 -4.01
CA PRO A 262 -20.39 -20.74 -4.43
C PRO A 262 -21.50 -20.18 -5.32
N ASN A 263 -21.53 -18.85 -5.43
CA ASN A 263 -22.43 -18.16 -6.36
C ASN A 263 -22.13 -18.59 -7.81
N GLY A 264 -23.18 -18.89 -8.57
CA GLY A 264 -23.07 -19.37 -9.95
C GLY A 264 -22.88 -20.89 -10.06
N TYR A 265 -22.88 -21.65 -8.97
CA TYR A 265 -22.84 -23.11 -9.01
C TYR A 265 -24.12 -23.68 -9.65
N MET A 266 -23.94 -24.53 -10.65
CA MET A 266 -25.03 -25.28 -11.30
C MET A 266 -24.82 -26.77 -11.01
N PRO A 267 -25.81 -27.46 -10.40
CA PRO A 267 -25.76 -28.91 -10.20
C PRO A 267 -25.82 -29.64 -11.55
N ALA A 268 -25.37 -30.88 -11.58
CA ALA A 268 -25.46 -31.72 -12.76
C ALA A 268 -26.93 -31.90 -13.19
N THR A 269 -27.17 -31.82 -14.50
CA THR A 269 -28.47 -32.12 -15.13
C THR A 269 -28.28 -33.32 -16.08
N ALA A 270 -29.38 -33.82 -16.69
CA ALA A 270 -29.32 -34.92 -17.66
C ALA A 270 -28.45 -34.60 -18.90
N THR A 271 -28.24 -33.29 -19.19
CA THR A 271 -27.51 -32.83 -20.40
C THR A 271 -26.25 -32.04 -20.09
N THR A 272 -26.04 -31.57 -18.85
CA THR A 272 -24.90 -30.75 -18.46
C THR A 272 -24.24 -31.28 -17.20
N PRO A 273 -22.91 -31.41 -17.15
CA PRO A 273 -22.19 -31.75 -15.92
C PRO A 273 -22.33 -30.62 -14.88
N ALA A 274 -22.16 -30.97 -13.60
CA ALA A 274 -22.10 -29.97 -12.54
C ALA A 274 -20.93 -29.01 -12.77
N THR A 275 -21.07 -27.76 -12.31
CA THR A 275 -19.96 -26.81 -12.28
C THR A 275 -18.85 -27.38 -11.39
N GLY A 276 -17.65 -27.57 -11.94
CA GLY A 276 -16.50 -28.09 -11.20
C GLY A 276 -16.02 -27.07 -10.14
N LEU A 277 -15.87 -27.55 -8.90
CA LEU A 277 -15.31 -26.78 -7.79
C LEU A 277 -13.84 -27.17 -7.53
N GLU A 278 -13.24 -27.87 -8.47
CA GLU A 278 -11.86 -28.36 -8.35
C GLU A 278 -10.88 -27.18 -8.42
N TRP A 279 -9.91 -27.22 -7.54
CA TRP A 279 -8.76 -26.34 -7.57
C TRP A 279 -7.51 -27.11 -8.07
N THR A 280 -6.56 -26.40 -8.64
CA THR A 280 -5.32 -26.99 -9.17
C THR A 280 -4.12 -26.60 -8.33
N VAL A 281 -3.14 -27.50 -8.23
CA VAL A 281 -1.87 -27.22 -7.53
C VAL A 281 -1.04 -26.20 -8.31
N TRP A 282 -0.94 -26.37 -9.62
CA TRP A 282 -0.22 -25.49 -10.53
C TRP A 282 -1.19 -24.82 -11.50
N ALA A 283 -0.70 -23.85 -12.24
CA ALA A 283 -1.49 -23.14 -13.25
C ALA A 283 -2.27 -24.12 -14.15
N PRO A 284 -3.57 -23.93 -14.35
CA PRO A 284 -4.38 -24.78 -15.24
C PRO A 284 -3.79 -24.86 -16.64
N LYS A 285 -3.99 -26.00 -17.31
CA LYS A 285 -3.58 -26.16 -18.71
C LYS A 285 -4.27 -25.11 -19.58
N GLY A 286 -3.49 -24.40 -20.40
CA GLY A 286 -3.98 -23.33 -21.26
C GLY A 286 -3.87 -21.93 -20.65
N THR A 287 -3.40 -21.76 -19.42
CA THR A 287 -3.08 -20.45 -18.86
C THR A 287 -2.05 -19.75 -19.73
N THR A 288 -2.40 -18.58 -20.25
CA THR A 288 -1.53 -17.78 -21.12
C THR A 288 -0.55 -16.96 -20.31
N PHE A 289 0.55 -16.53 -20.96
CA PHE A 289 1.51 -15.59 -20.36
C PHE A 289 0.82 -14.31 -19.84
N VAL A 290 -0.14 -13.77 -20.59
CA VAL A 290 -0.90 -12.57 -20.23
C VAL A 290 -1.64 -12.77 -18.90
N GLN A 291 -2.38 -13.87 -18.77
CA GLN A 291 -3.11 -14.20 -17.55
C GLN A 291 -2.17 -14.40 -16.35
N GLY A 292 -1.11 -15.21 -16.54
CA GLY A 292 -0.14 -15.47 -15.47
C GLY A 292 0.57 -14.19 -14.99
N MET A 293 0.98 -13.36 -15.93
CA MET A 293 1.65 -12.10 -15.63
C MET A 293 0.72 -11.10 -14.90
N SER A 294 -0.54 -10.97 -15.35
CA SER A 294 -1.54 -10.13 -14.68
C SER A 294 -1.81 -10.62 -13.24
N ALA A 295 -1.87 -11.94 -13.03
CA ALA A 295 -2.03 -12.51 -11.70
C ALA A 295 -0.83 -12.22 -10.77
N ILE A 296 0.40 -12.30 -11.28
CA ILE A 296 1.62 -11.92 -10.54
C ILE A 296 1.59 -10.42 -10.17
N LEU A 297 1.20 -9.56 -11.12
CA LEU A 297 1.10 -8.11 -10.88
C LEU A 297 0.04 -7.75 -9.86
N ASN A 298 -1.10 -8.45 -9.82
CA ASN A 298 -2.13 -8.26 -8.80
C ASN A 298 -1.60 -8.58 -7.39
N ILE A 299 -0.80 -9.64 -7.26
CA ILE A 299 -0.12 -9.97 -6.01
C ILE A 299 0.92 -8.88 -5.67
N ALA A 300 1.73 -8.46 -6.64
CA ALA A 300 2.77 -7.45 -6.43
C ALA A 300 2.18 -6.12 -5.96
N TYR A 301 1.09 -5.65 -6.57
CA TYR A 301 0.40 -4.41 -6.18
C TYR A 301 0.08 -4.36 -4.68
N THR A 302 -0.34 -5.48 -4.11
CA THR A 302 -0.83 -5.52 -2.74
C THR A 302 0.29 -5.38 -1.70
N PHE A 303 1.51 -5.81 -2.04
CA PHE A 303 2.68 -5.70 -1.15
C PHE A 303 3.43 -4.37 -1.29
N ILE A 304 3.27 -3.64 -2.40
CA ILE A 304 4.11 -2.48 -2.69
C ILE A 304 3.49 -1.20 -2.12
N GLY A 305 3.86 -0.89 -0.88
CA GLY A 305 3.52 0.33 -0.16
C GLY A 305 4.73 1.18 0.23
N GLN A 306 5.90 0.92 -0.36
CA GLN A 306 7.17 1.58 0.03
C GLN A 306 7.17 3.09 -0.18
N ALA A 307 6.24 3.63 -0.97
CA ALA A 307 6.08 5.07 -1.18
C ALA A 307 5.93 5.87 0.13
N LEU A 308 5.41 5.25 1.18
CA LEU A 308 5.13 5.88 2.47
C LEU A 308 6.25 5.70 3.49
N ILE A 309 7.18 4.76 3.27
CA ILE A 309 8.26 4.45 4.22
C ILE A 309 9.11 5.67 4.57
N PRO A 310 9.54 6.54 3.60
CA PRO A 310 10.33 7.72 3.96
C PRO A 310 9.62 8.65 4.94
N SER A 311 8.32 8.88 4.77
CA SER A 311 7.50 9.65 5.71
C SER A 311 7.48 9.01 7.09
N PHE A 312 7.17 7.71 7.19
CA PHE A 312 7.09 7.03 8.48
C PHE A 312 8.44 7.00 9.21
N VAL A 313 9.53 6.70 8.51
CA VAL A 313 10.88 6.72 9.09
C VAL A 313 11.24 8.13 9.56
N GLY A 314 10.85 9.16 8.79
CA GLY A 314 11.09 10.57 9.14
C GLY A 314 10.34 11.02 10.39
N ASP A 315 9.15 10.46 10.66
CA ASP A 315 8.28 10.83 11.78
C ASP A 315 8.51 9.97 13.04
N MET A 316 9.34 8.91 12.96
CA MET A 316 9.67 8.06 14.11
C MET A 316 10.60 8.74 15.09
N ARG A 317 10.35 8.54 16.40
CA ARG A 317 11.26 8.95 17.48
C ARG A 317 12.61 8.27 17.38
N HIS A 318 12.59 6.98 17.07
CA HIS A 318 13.75 6.11 16.90
C HIS A 318 13.67 5.43 15.53
N PRO A 319 14.16 6.09 14.44
CA PRO A 319 14.09 5.55 13.09
C PRO A 319 14.83 4.20 12.91
N GLU A 320 15.81 3.92 13.79
CA GLU A 320 16.52 2.65 13.85
C GLU A 320 15.62 1.46 14.21
N ASP A 321 14.49 1.69 14.87
CA ASP A 321 13.51 0.67 15.26
C ASP A 321 12.52 0.32 14.15
N PHE A 322 12.52 1.01 13.01
CA PHE A 322 11.63 0.75 11.88
C PHE A 322 11.59 -0.71 11.41
N PRO A 323 12.72 -1.47 11.36
CA PRO A 323 12.68 -2.87 10.97
C PRO A 323 11.76 -3.75 11.84
N LYS A 324 11.57 -3.42 13.14
CA LYS A 324 10.62 -4.14 14.01
C LYS A 324 9.18 -3.99 13.48
N ALA A 325 8.81 -2.78 13.11
CA ALA A 325 7.50 -2.50 12.53
C ALA A 325 7.33 -3.20 11.17
N LEU A 326 8.36 -3.13 10.33
CA LEU A 326 8.36 -3.73 8.99
C LEU A 326 8.20 -5.27 9.03
N TYR A 327 8.95 -5.97 9.88
CA TYR A 327 8.88 -7.43 9.99
C TYR A 327 7.52 -7.90 10.50
N ILE A 328 6.94 -7.22 11.49
CA ILE A 328 5.62 -7.56 12.03
C ILE A 328 4.54 -7.33 10.96
N SER A 329 4.53 -6.17 10.31
CA SER A 329 3.57 -5.85 9.25
C SER A 329 3.63 -6.87 8.13
N MET A 330 4.82 -7.17 7.61
CA MET A 330 5.02 -8.12 6.52
C MET A 330 4.57 -9.55 6.89
N THR A 331 4.79 -9.97 8.14
CA THR A 331 4.33 -11.30 8.62
C THR A 331 2.81 -11.37 8.63
N VAL A 332 2.15 -10.31 9.11
CA VAL A 332 0.67 -10.23 9.13
C VAL A 332 0.12 -10.20 7.71
N GLU A 333 0.73 -9.42 6.83
CA GLU A 333 0.33 -9.32 5.41
C GLU A 333 0.44 -10.66 4.70
N LEU A 334 1.59 -11.34 4.81
CA LEU A 334 1.79 -12.67 4.23
C LEU A 334 0.73 -13.66 4.73
N ALA A 335 0.40 -13.63 6.03
CA ALA A 335 -0.62 -14.49 6.60
C ALA A 335 -2.02 -14.17 6.05
N LEU A 336 -2.42 -12.88 6.05
CA LEU A 336 -3.75 -12.47 5.59
C LEU A 336 -3.94 -12.73 4.08
N PHE A 337 -2.94 -12.40 3.26
CA PHE A 337 -3.05 -12.53 1.82
C PHE A 337 -3.02 -14.00 1.39
N SER A 338 -2.11 -14.80 1.97
CA SER A 338 -2.05 -16.24 1.69
C SER A 338 -3.34 -16.95 2.12
N THR A 339 -3.88 -16.64 3.30
CA THR A 339 -5.13 -17.25 3.78
C THR A 339 -6.33 -16.82 2.94
N CYS A 340 -6.42 -15.55 2.52
CA CYS A 340 -7.47 -15.09 1.60
C CYS A 340 -7.43 -15.87 0.29
N GLY A 341 -6.26 -15.90 -0.37
CA GLY A 341 -6.06 -16.58 -1.64
C GLY A 341 -6.38 -18.06 -1.55
N ALA A 342 -5.76 -18.76 -0.61
CA ALA A 342 -5.87 -20.20 -0.48
C ALA A 342 -7.28 -20.67 -0.08
N ILE A 343 -7.88 -20.07 0.94
CA ILE A 343 -9.19 -20.51 1.44
C ILE A 343 -10.27 -20.23 0.39
N VAL A 344 -10.36 -19.02 -0.12
CA VAL A 344 -11.39 -18.68 -1.11
C VAL A 344 -11.26 -19.54 -2.37
N TYR A 345 -10.03 -19.70 -2.88
CA TYR A 345 -9.80 -20.52 -4.06
C TYR A 345 -10.13 -22.00 -3.83
N SER A 346 -9.83 -22.55 -2.64
CA SER A 346 -10.14 -23.95 -2.32
C SER A 346 -11.64 -24.24 -2.29
N TYR A 347 -12.48 -23.25 -1.93
CA TYR A 347 -13.93 -23.42 -1.88
C TYR A 347 -14.65 -23.00 -3.17
N ALA A 348 -14.18 -21.96 -3.86
CA ALA A 348 -14.78 -21.49 -5.10
C ALA A 348 -14.28 -22.24 -6.34
N GLY A 349 -13.10 -22.82 -6.29
CA GLY A 349 -12.48 -23.59 -7.37
C GLY A 349 -12.13 -22.74 -8.60
N THR A 350 -11.64 -23.42 -9.63
CA THR A 350 -11.16 -22.78 -10.87
C THR A 350 -12.30 -22.12 -11.69
N ALA A 351 -13.54 -22.60 -11.53
CA ALA A 351 -14.65 -22.13 -12.35
C ALA A 351 -15.36 -20.87 -11.79
N LEU A 352 -15.41 -20.70 -10.46
CA LEU A 352 -16.27 -19.69 -9.82
C LEU A 352 -15.53 -18.65 -8.99
N THR A 353 -14.21 -18.69 -8.91
CA THR A 353 -13.43 -17.64 -8.24
C THR A 353 -13.49 -16.33 -9.01
N THR A 354 -13.76 -15.22 -8.32
CA THR A 354 -13.91 -13.89 -8.91
C THR A 354 -12.93 -12.86 -8.32
N ALA A 355 -12.74 -11.76 -9.04
CA ALA A 355 -12.12 -10.54 -8.52
C ALA A 355 -13.09 -9.35 -8.74
N PRO A 356 -13.58 -8.73 -7.65
CA PRO A 356 -13.31 -8.98 -6.23
C PRO A 356 -13.92 -10.30 -5.70
N ALA A 357 -13.29 -10.89 -4.66
CA ALA A 357 -13.61 -12.22 -4.14
C ALA A 357 -15.05 -12.38 -3.58
N TYR A 358 -15.71 -11.29 -3.17
CA TYR A 358 -17.10 -11.35 -2.69
C TYR A 358 -18.09 -11.72 -3.79
N GLY A 359 -17.72 -11.61 -5.09
CA GLY A 359 -18.56 -12.00 -6.22
C GLY A 359 -18.86 -13.50 -6.27
N SER A 360 -17.96 -14.34 -5.75
CA SER A 360 -18.14 -15.80 -5.63
C SER A 360 -18.96 -16.23 -4.41
N LEU A 361 -19.32 -15.30 -3.51
CA LEU A 361 -20.22 -15.56 -2.39
C LEU A 361 -21.69 -15.51 -2.83
N ILE A 362 -22.51 -16.39 -2.24
CA ILE A 362 -23.98 -16.27 -2.37
C ILE A 362 -24.45 -14.94 -1.78
N ALA A 363 -25.60 -14.44 -2.26
CA ALA A 363 -26.12 -13.11 -1.88
C ALA A 363 -26.20 -12.85 -0.38
N LYS A 364 -26.45 -13.90 0.42
CA LYS A 364 -26.52 -13.81 1.89
C LYS A 364 -25.23 -13.27 2.52
N TYR A 365 -24.06 -13.64 2.00
CA TYR A 365 -22.74 -13.24 2.51
C TYR A 365 -22.06 -12.22 1.60
N GLY A 366 -22.30 -12.29 0.28
CA GLY A 366 -21.71 -11.41 -0.71
C GLY A 366 -22.19 -9.96 -0.61
N LYS A 367 -23.48 -9.74 -0.37
CA LYS A 367 -24.04 -8.39 -0.21
C LYS A 367 -23.45 -7.65 1.01
N PRO A 368 -23.42 -8.23 2.24
CA PRO A 368 -22.76 -7.56 3.36
C PRO A 368 -21.25 -7.35 3.15
N ALA A 369 -20.54 -8.31 2.56
CA ALA A 369 -19.13 -8.14 2.26
C ALA A 369 -18.88 -7.00 1.28
N ALA A 370 -19.65 -6.94 0.19
CA ALA A 370 -19.61 -5.85 -0.79
C ALA A 370 -19.97 -4.49 -0.14
N ALA A 371 -20.98 -4.44 0.73
CA ALA A 371 -21.37 -3.21 1.42
C ALA A 371 -20.25 -2.64 2.29
N LEU A 372 -19.42 -3.47 2.90
CA LEU A 372 -18.27 -3.04 3.73
C LEU A 372 -17.13 -2.41 2.90
N VAL A 373 -17.07 -2.66 1.61
CA VAL A 373 -16.10 -2.00 0.72
C VAL A 373 -16.41 -0.50 0.58
N LEU A 374 -17.68 -0.10 0.64
CA LEU A 374 -18.08 1.31 0.47
C LEU A 374 -17.45 2.24 1.51
N PRO A 375 -17.61 2.01 2.84
CA PRO A 375 -16.95 2.86 3.83
C PRO A 375 -15.42 2.77 3.73
N THR A 376 -14.85 1.62 3.33
CA THR A 376 -13.41 1.47 3.10
C THR A 376 -12.91 2.45 2.05
N VAL A 377 -13.51 2.46 0.85
CA VAL A 377 -13.03 3.30 -0.26
C VAL A 377 -13.36 4.77 -0.05
N VAL A 378 -14.52 5.10 0.57
CA VAL A 378 -14.88 6.48 0.91
C VAL A 378 -13.92 7.04 1.96
N ALA A 379 -13.64 6.30 3.03
CA ALA A 379 -12.71 6.73 4.07
C ALA A 379 -11.29 6.93 3.53
N ARG A 380 -10.83 6.05 2.64
CA ARG A 380 -9.52 6.19 1.96
C ARG A 380 -9.44 7.42 1.05
N SER A 381 -10.55 7.90 0.51
CA SER A 381 -10.54 9.09 -0.33
C SER A 381 -10.11 10.36 0.42
N PHE A 382 -10.34 10.42 1.74
CA PHE A 382 -9.91 11.54 2.58
C PHE A 382 -8.38 11.72 2.63
N SER A 383 -7.60 10.65 2.47
CA SER A 383 -6.13 10.69 2.59
C SER A 383 -5.38 10.97 1.28
N LYS A 384 -6.01 10.82 0.12
CA LYS A 384 -5.33 10.82 -1.19
C LYS A 384 -4.61 12.13 -1.54
N PHE A 385 -5.07 13.26 -1.03
CA PHE A 385 -4.51 14.59 -1.32
C PHE A 385 -3.72 15.19 -0.14
N ILE A 386 -3.52 14.43 0.95
CA ILE A 386 -2.95 14.96 2.20
C ILE A 386 -1.45 15.20 2.14
N HIS A 387 -0.72 14.47 1.29
CA HIS A 387 0.73 14.59 1.17
C HIS A 387 1.22 15.88 0.50
N GLU A 388 0.32 16.77 0.11
CA GLU A 388 0.72 18.04 -0.48
C GLU A 388 1.19 19.01 0.61
N LYS A 389 2.50 19.27 0.66
CA LYS A 389 3.15 20.26 1.56
C LYS A 389 2.93 21.71 1.11
N SER A 390 1.93 21.99 0.25
CA SER A 390 1.69 23.31 -0.30
C SER A 390 1.32 24.33 0.77
N ILE A 391 1.95 25.50 0.73
CA ILE A 391 1.61 26.67 1.57
C ILE A 391 0.13 27.06 1.41
N HIS A 392 -0.45 26.84 0.23
CA HIS A 392 -1.87 27.08 -0.02
C HIS A 392 -2.79 26.16 0.78
N ARG A 393 -2.32 24.99 1.20
CA ARG A 393 -3.05 24.09 2.10
C ARG A 393 -3.04 24.59 3.55
N GLN A 394 -1.94 25.19 4.00
CA GLN A 394 -1.77 25.66 5.38
C GLN A 394 -2.49 27.00 5.65
N ARG A 395 -2.66 27.84 4.62
CA ARG A 395 -3.34 29.12 4.74
C ARG A 395 -4.81 29.01 4.32
N HIS A 396 -5.72 29.35 5.24
CA HIS A 396 -7.17 29.45 4.98
C HIS A 396 -7.53 30.73 4.22
N THR A 397 -6.94 30.93 3.03
CA THR A 397 -7.26 32.02 2.13
C THR A 397 -8.25 31.59 1.06
N VAL A 398 -9.07 32.49 0.54
CA VAL A 398 -10.02 32.21 -0.56
C VAL A 398 -9.28 31.63 -1.78
N LYS A 399 -8.12 32.18 -2.13
CA LYS A 399 -7.27 31.67 -3.21
C LYS A 399 -6.77 30.26 -2.94
N GLY A 400 -6.31 29.97 -1.71
CA GLY A 400 -5.87 28.63 -1.30
C GLY A 400 -7.00 27.60 -1.36
N TRP A 401 -8.22 27.99 -0.98
CA TRP A 401 -9.40 27.14 -1.11
C TRP A 401 -9.77 26.87 -2.58
N ALA A 402 -9.76 27.90 -3.42
CA ALA A 402 -10.06 27.75 -4.84
C ALA A 402 -9.09 26.80 -5.54
N VAL A 403 -7.78 26.95 -5.29
CA VAL A 403 -6.75 26.04 -5.86
C VAL A 403 -6.95 24.61 -5.34
N TRP A 404 -7.19 24.44 -4.04
CA TRP A 404 -7.45 23.12 -3.46
C TRP A 404 -8.67 22.43 -4.08
N VAL A 405 -9.81 23.11 -4.15
CA VAL A 405 -11.02 22.58 -4.78
C VAL A 405 -10.76 22.24 -6.23
N ALA A 406 -10.04 23.06 -6.99
CA ALA A 406 -9.71 22.79 -8.39
C ALA A 406 -8.88 21.52 -8.55
N ILE A 407 -7.82 21.32 -7.73
CA ILE A 407 -6.97 20.13 -7.75
C ILE A 407 -7.78 18.87 -7.43
N VAL A 408 -8.55 18.92 -6.33
CA VAL A 408 -9.38 17.77 -5.90
C VAL A 408 -10.43 17.42 -6.95
N THR A 409 -11.08 18.43 -7.54
CA THR A 409 -12.08 18.22 -8.59
C THR A 409 -11.47 17.61 -9.84
N ALA A 410 -10.36 18.17 -10.33
CA ALA A 410 -9.64 17.64 -11.49
C ALA A 410 -9.19 16.19 -11.25
N GLY A 411 -8.62 15.90 -10.08
CA GLY A 411 -8.19 14.55 -9.70
C GLY A 411 -9.33 13.53 -9.74
N TRP A 412 -10.48 13.85 -9.13
CA TRP A 412 -11.63 12.95 -9.12
C TRP A 412 -12.30 12.77 -10.48
N LEU A 413 -12.34 13.82 -11.32
CA LEU A 413 -12.85 13.69 -12.70
C LEU A 413 -11.97 12.77 -13.53
N ILE A 414 -10.65 12.89 -13.42
CA ILE A 414 -9.71 11.97 -14.10
C ILE A 414 -9.87 10.55 -13.57
N ALA A 415 -9.96 10.37 -12.26
CA ALA A 415 -10.17 9.08 -11.62
C ALA A 415 -11.45 8.39 -12.10
N PHE A 416 -12.54 9.15 -12.26
CA PHE A 416 -13.80 8.66 -12.81
C PHE A 416 -13.65 8.19 -14.26
N VAL A 417 -12.95 8.97 -15.09
CA VAL A 417 -12.69 8.58 -16.48
C VAL A 417 -11.85 7.29 -16.53
N ILE A 418 -10.85 7.14 -15.67
CA ILE A 418 -10.06 5.91 -15.55
C ILE A 418 -10.95 4.72 -15.16
N ALA A 419 -11.79 4.88 -14.16
CA ALA A 419 -12.71 3.83 -13.68
C ALA A 419 -13.69 3.36 -14.76
N GLU A 420 -14.25 4.29 -15.55
CA GLU A 420 -15.19 3.97 -16.62
C GLU A 420 -14.48 3.40 -17.87
N SER A 421 -13.20 3.79 -18.09
CA SER A 421 -12.42 3.28 -19.22
C SER A 421 -11.85 1.90 -18.97
N ILE A 422 -11.63 1.49 -17.71
CA ILE A 422 -11.11 0.18 -17.33
C ILE A 422 -11.99 -0.39 -16.21
N PRO A 423 -13.22 -0.86 -16.56
CA PRO A 423 -14.18 -1.32 -15.55
C PRO A 423 -13.86 -2.69 -14.94
N PHE A 424 -12.64 -3.20 -15.12
CA PHE A 424 -12.17 -4.50 -14.65
C PHE A 424 -11.22 -4.33 -13.48
N PHE A 425 -11.67 -4.74 -12.29
CA PHE A 425 -10.91 -4.56 -11.05
C PHE A 425 -9.50 -5.16 -11.11
N SER A 426 -9.39 -6.43 -11.56
CA SER A 426 -8.10 -7.14 -11.67
C SER A 426 -7.17 -6.52 -12.71
N ASP A 427 -7.69 -6.12 -13.87
CA ASP A 427 -6.88 -5.55 -14.96
C ASP A 427 -6.37 -4.16 -14.58
N LEU A 428 -7.18 -3.37 -13.87
CA LEU A 428 -6.75 -2.06 -13.37
C LEU A 428 -5.64 -2.20 -12.31
N LEU A 429 -5.75 -3.19 -11.41
CA LEU A 429 -4.70 -3.51 -10.44
C LEU A 429 -3.38 -3.87 -11.13
N SER A 430 -3.43 -4.79 -12.10
CA SER A 430 -2.23 -5.24 -12.82
C SER A 430 -1.58 -4.10 -13.61
N LEU A 431 -2.38 -3.20 -14.19
CA LEU A 431 -1.88 -2.02 -14.90
C LEU A 431 -1.15 -1.05 -13.97
N ILE A 432 -1.75 -0.74 -12.80
CA ILE A 432 -1.13 0.12 -11.79
C ILE A 432 0.21 -0.48 -11.36
N SER A 433 0.22 -1.78 -11.04
CA SER A 433 1.42 -2.47 -10.60
C SER A 433 2.53 -2.43 -11.65
N SER A 434 2.22 -2.71 -12.91
CA SER A 434 3.23 -2.70 -13.97
C SER A 434 3.81 -1.31 -14.23
N LEU A 435 2.99 -0.26 -14.21
CA LEU A 435 3.42 1.10 -14.53
C LEU A 435 4.18 1.78 -13.38
N PHE A 436 3.78 1.56 -12.14
CA PHE A 436 4.26 2.34 -11.00
C PHE A 436 5.02 1.50 -9.98
N ASP A 437 4.50 0.32 -9.61
CA ASP A 437 5.11 -0.51 -8.57
C ASP A 437 6.44 -1.11 -9.03
N SER A 438 6.62 -1.35 -10.32
CA SER A 438 7.91 -1.73 -10.91
C SER A 438 9.01 -0.72 -10.61
N TRP A 439 8.69 0.59 -10.64
CA TRP A 439 9.60 1.67 -10.30
C TRP A 439 9.74 1.88 -8.80
N PHE A 440 8.61 1.98 -8.09
CA PHE A 440 8.55 2.34 -6.67
C PHE A 440 8.70 1.14 -5.72
N GLY A 441 8.64 -0.07 -6.24
CA GLY A 441 8.87 -1.29 -5.49
C GLY A 441 10.26 -1.90 -5.69
N TYR A 442 10.87 -1.69 -6.87
CA TYR A 442 12.08 -2.40 -7.26
C TYR A 442 13.19 -1.50 -7.81
N ILE A 443 12.95 -0.78 -8.92
CA ILE A 443 14.00 -0.09 -9.67
C ILE A 443 14.66 0.99 -8.83
N LEU A 444 13.89 1.87 -8.23
CA LEU A 444 14.41 3.00 -7.47
C LEU A 444 15.24 2.54 -6.26
N TRP A 445 14.82 1.48 -5.59
CA TRP A 445 15.52 1.00 -4.39
C TRP A 445 16.83 0.29 -4.70
N ALA A 446 16.92 -0.41 -5.83
CA ALA A 446 18.18 -0.92 -6.34
C ALA A 446 19.17 0.24 -6.61
N CYS A 447 18.69 1.33 -7.20
CA CYS A 447 19.49 2.55 -7.41
C CYS A 447 19.90 3.19 -6.07
N CYS A 448 19.02 3.23 -5.06
CA CYS A 448 19.35 3.68 -3.71
C CYS A 448 20.46 2.83 -3.07
N TYR A 449 20.40 1.50 -3.22
CA TYR A 449 21.44 0.61 -2.74
C TYR A 449 22.81 0.95 -3.36
N TRP A 450 22.86 1.10 -4.69
CA TRP A 450 24.13 1.45 -5.37
C TRP A 450 24.63 2.84 -5.01
N HIS A 451 23.73 3.79 -4.74
CA HIS A 451 24.11 5.11 -4.24
C HIS A 451 24.77 5.03 -2.87
N LEU A 452 24.21 4.27 -1.92
CA LEU A 452 24.74 4.08 -0.57
C LEU A 452 26.10 3.36 -0.54
N ASN A 453 26.29 2.42 -1.46
CA ASN A 453 27.44 1.54 -1.45
C ASN A 453 28.46 1.83 -2.58
N ARG A 454 28.51 3.09 -3.04
CA ARG A 454 29.50 3.51 -4.05
C ARG A 454 30.91 3.20 -3.58
N GLY A 455 31.66 2.46 -4.42
CA GLY A 455 33.06 2.07 -4.14
C GLY A 455 33.25 0.88 -3.19
N LYS A 456 32.18 0.31 -2.61
CA LYS A 456 32.25 -0.84 -1.69
C LYS A 456 31.73 -2.15 -2.27
N SER A 457 31.17 -2.14 -3.47
CA SER A 457 30.44 -3.28 -4.06
C SER A 457 31.25 -4.56 -4.20
N PHE A 458 32.56 -4.47 -4.32
CA PHE A 458 33.48 -5.62 -4.50
C PHE A 458 34.45 -5.80 -3.34
N SER A 459 34.24 -5.13 -2.21
CA SER A 459 35.16 -5.18 -1.07
C SER A 459 35.10 -6.50 -0.31
N ASP A 460 33.95 -7.18 -0.28
CA ASP A 460 33.73 -8.42 0.45
C ASP A 460 32.63 -9.26 -0.24
N LYS A 461 32.65 -10.58 0.00
CA LYS A 461 31.66 -11.53 -0.56
C LYS A 461 30.21 -11.15 -0.24
N ARG A 462 29.96 -10.60 0.96
CA ARG A 462 28.63 -10.14 1.36
C ARG A 462 28.18 -8.95 0.53
N HIS A 463 29.02 -7.94 0.34
CA HIS A 463 28.70 -6.78 -0.50
C HIS A 463 28.49 -7.17 -1.97
N LEU A 464 29.27 -8.13 -2.47
CA LEU A 464 29.07 -8.68 -3.81
C LEU A 464 27.71 -9.39 -3.92
N ALA A 465 27.32 -10.22 -2.95
CA ALA A 465 26.04 -10.90 -2.95
C ALA A 465 24.85 -9.92 -2.88
N GLU A 466 24.92 -8.90 -2.01
CA GLU A 466 23.92 -7.83 -1.93
C GLU A 466 23.86 -7.04 -3.25
N TRP A 467 25.01 -6.76 -3.86
CA TRP A 467 25.07 -6.06 -5.16
C TRP A 467 24.39 -6.88 -6.27
N MET A 468 24.69 -8.18 -6.37
CA MET A 468 24.06 -9.09 -7.32
C MET A 468 22.55 -9.18 -7.09
N LEU A 469 22.10 -9.26 -5.84
CA LEU A 469 20.67 -9.28 -5.52
C LEU A 469 19.97 -7.99 -6.00
N ASN A 470 20.61 -6.82 -5.85
CA ASN A 470 20.05 -5.56 -6.35
C ASN A 470 20.05 -5.49 -7.88
N VAL A 471 21.01 -6.12 -8.56
CA VAL A 471 20.94 -6.29 -10.03
C VAL A 471 19.72 -7.12 -10.42
N VAL A 472 19.48 -8.24 -9.71
CA VAL A 472 18.29 -9.07 -9.95
C VAL A 472 17.01 -8.24 -9.71
N MET A 473 16.90 -7.50 -8.61
CA MET A 473 15.73 -6.64 -8.32
C MET A 473 15.51 -5.59 -9.41
N PHE A 474 16.59 -4.97 -9.89
CA PHE A 474 16.53 -3.99 -10.98
C PHE A 474 16.01 -4.61 -12.29
N VAL A 475 16.54 -5.78 -12.68
CA VAL A 475 16.09 -6.52 -13.87
C VAL A 475 14.64 -6.96 -13.72
N VAL A 476 14.25 -7.50 -12.56
CA VAL A 476 12.86 -7.86 -12.26
C VAL A 476 11.96 -6.63 -12.39
N GLY A 477 12.35 -5.47 -11.84
CA GLY A 477 11.58 -4.24 -11.97
C GLY A 477 11.36 -3.83 -13.44
N PHE A 478 12.39 -3.87 -14.28
CA PHE A 478 12.23 -3.57 -15.71
C PHE A 478 11.41 -4.64 -16.46
N PHE A 479 11.53 -5.90 -16.07
CA PHE A 479 10.68 -6.97 -16.62
C PHE A 479 9.22 -6.76 -16.26
N LEU A 480 8.91 -6.44 -14.99
CA LEU A 480 7.55 -6.11 -14.53
C LEU A 480 7.02 -4.87 -15.28
N PHE A 481 7.85 -3.86 -15.50
CA PHE A 481 7.46 -2.67 -16.26
C PHE A 481 7.15 -3.02 -17.72
N GLY A 482 8.06 -3.63 -18.46
CA GLY A 482 7.90 -3.87 -19.89
C GLY A 482 6.92 -4.99 -20.21
N ALA A 483 7.22 -6.21 -19.77
CA ALA A 483 6.40 -7.38 -20.02
C ALA A 483 5.07 -7.32 -19.25
N GLY A 484 5.09 -6.73 -18.04
CA GLY A 484 3.90 -6.50 -17.23
C GLY A 484 2.93 -5.53 -17.87
N THR A 485 3.40 -4.38 -18.38
CA THR A 485 2.55 -3.40 -19.07
C THR A 485 1.93 -3.99 -20.34
N TYR A 486 2.73 -4.73 -21.13
CA TYR A 486 2.20 -5.48 -22.27
C TYR A 486 1.07 -6.43 -21.85
N ALA A 487 1.31 -7.26 -20.83
CA ALA A 487 0.32 -8.21 -20.35
C ALA A 487 -0.93 -7.54 -19.80
N SER A 488 -0.80 -6.46 -19.02
CA SER A 488 -1.95 -5.72 -18.47
C SER A 488 -2.81 -5.09 -19.57
N VAL A 489 -2.17 -4.44 -20.55
CA VAL A 489 -2.88 -3.85 -21.70
C VAL A 489 -3.57 -4.93 -22.52
N GLN A 490 -2.88 -6.07 -22.80
CA GLN A 490 -3.47 -7.17 -23.55
C GLN A 490 -4.61 -7.85 -22.77
N SER A 491 -4.51 -7.93 -21.43
CA SER A 491 -5.60 -8.43 -20.58
C SER A 491 -6.85 -7.55 -20.68
N ILE A 492 -6.68 -6.23 -20.63
CA ILE A 492 -7.77 -5.26 -20.82
C ILE A 492 -8.42 -5.45 -22.20
N ILE A 493 -7.61 -5.58 -23.26
CA ILE A 493 -8.10 -5.84 -24.63
C ILE A 493 -8.92 -7.12 -24.68
N ASN A 494 -8.42 -8.19 -24.10
CA ASN A 494 -9.08 -9.50 -24.06
C ASN A 494 -10.40 -9.42 -23.25
N SER A 495 -10.41 -8.70 -22.13
CA SER A 495 -11.59 -8.50 -21.29
C SER A 495 -12.71 -7.77 -22.04
N TYR A 496 -12.38 -6.80 -22.88
CA TYR A 496 -13.35 -6.16 -23.77
C TYR A 496 -13.80 -7.06 -24.93
N ALA A 497 -12.93 -7.93 -25.44
CA ALA A 497 -13.23 -8.83 -26.57
C ALA A 497 -14.19 -9.95 -26.18
N THR A 498 -14.23 -10.38 -24.91
CA THR A 498 -15.10 -11.47 -24.43
C THR A 498 -16.58 -11.12 -24.41
N GLY A 499 -16.97 -9.86 -24.62
CA GLY A 499 -18.35 -9.41 -24.80
C GLY A 499 -19.27 -9.50 -23.58
N ASN A 500 -18.81 -10.06 -22.48
CA ASN A 500 -19.58 -10.22 -21.24
C ASN A 500 -19.63 -8.96 -20.38
N ILE A 501 -19.12 -7.83 -20.87
CA ILE A 501 -18.83 -6.68 -20.05
C ILE A 501 -19.39 -5.41 -20.67
N LYS A 502 -19.89 -4.60 -19.80
CA LYS A 502 -20.31 -3.23 -19.94
C LYS A 502 -19.35 -2.42 -20.82
N THR A 503 -19.86 -1.81 -21.86
CA THR A 503 -19.10 -0.81 -22.60
C THR A 503 -18.79 0.39 -21.70
N ALA A 504 -17.63 1.02 -21.89
CA ALA A 504 -17.26 2.23 -21.17
C ALA A 504 -18.39 3.28 -21.25
N PHE A 505 -18.72 3.92 -20.13
CA PHE A 505 -19.77 4.93 -20.02
C PHE A 505 -21.17 4.47 -20.42
N SER A 506 -21.47 3.15 -20.34
CA SER A 506 -22.77 2.59 -20.72
C SER A 506 -23.55 2.09 -19.52
N CYS A 507 -24.85 2.38 -19.51
CA CYS A 507 -25.81 1.84 -18.52
C CYS A 507 -26.36 0.46 -18.89
N VAL A 508 -26.19 0.03 -20.12
CA VAL A 508 -26.77 -1.20 -20.64
C VAL A 508 -25.74 -2.31 -20.60
N ASN A 509 -26.08 -3.41 -19.92
CA ASN A 509 -25.35 -4.68 -20.04
C ASN A 509 -25.75 -5.31 -21.40
N THR A 510 -25.25 -4.72 -22.49
CA THR A 510 -25.45 -5.30 -23.81
C THR A 510 -24.29 -6.24 -24.09
N GLY A 511 -24.59 -7.50 -24.36
CA GLY A 511 -23.66 -8.47 -24.94
C GLY A 511 -23.32 -8.11 -26.40
N PHE A 512 -22.94 -6.85 -26.65
CA PHE A 512 -22.45 -6.41 -27.95
C PHE A 512 -20.94 -6.60 -28.05
N VAL A 513 -20.56 -7.50 -28.94
CA VAL A 513 -19.20 -7.71 -29.42
C VAL A 513 -18.73 -6.44 -30.12
N PHE A 514 -17.83 -5.68 -29.51
CA PHE A 514 -17.12 -4.61 -30.19
C PHE A 514 -16.03 -5.20 -31.08
N THR A 515 -16.38 -5.52 -32.30
CA THR A 515 -15.41 -5.74 -33.38
C THR A 515 -14.95 -4.39 -33.91
N ARG A 516 -13.94 -3.86 -33.36
CA ARG A 516 -12.92 -2.88 -33.85
C ARG A 516 -12.50 -1.92 -32.76
N HIS A 517 -11.26 -2.07 -32.34
CA HIS A 517 -10.54 -0.99 -31.66
C HIS A 517 -10.43 0.19 -32.62
N THR A 518 -11.29 1.18 -32.47
CA THR A 518 -11.13 2.42 -33.21
C THR A 518 -9.96 3.17 -32.63
N VAL A 519 -9.14 3.76 -33.50
CA VAL A 519 -8.06 4.74 -33.19
C VAL A 519 -8.49 5.77 -32.14
N LYS A 520 -9.80 6.05 -32.03
CA LYS A 520 -10.43 6.91 -31.02
C LYS A 520 -10.24 6.43 -29.57
N GLY A 521 -10.24 5.12 -29.29
CA GLY A 521 -10.01 4.60 -27.94
C GLY A 521 -8.57 4.84 -27.47
N TRP A 522 -7.60 4.64 -28.36
CA TRP A 522 -6.19 4.94 -28.08
C TRP A 522 -5.95 6.44 -27.91
N ALA A 523 -6.61 7.28 -28.74
CA ALA A 523 -6.51 8.74 -28.62
C ALA A 523 -7.07 9.24 -27.28
N VAL A 524 -8.18 8.69 -26.79
CA VAL A 524 -8.71 8.98 -25.45
C VAL A 524 -7.75 8.55 -24.37
N TRP A 525 -7.16 7.34 -24.47
CA TRP A 525 -6.21 6.84 -23.49
C TRP A 525 -4.93 7.71 -23.44
N VAL A 526 -4.36 8.04 -24.63
CA VAL A 526 -3.22 8.95 -24.74
C VAL A 526 -3.57 10.34 -24.19
N ALA A 527 -4.79 10.85 -24.47
CA ALA A 527 -5.24 12.15 -23.97
C ALA A 527 -5.39 12.14 -22.43
N ILE A 528 -5.89 11.05 -21.82
CA ILE A 528 -6.00 10.90 -20.36
C ILE A 528 -4.61 10.88 -19.72
N VAL A 529 -3.68 10.09 -20.26
CA VAL A 529 -2.31 9.99 -19.75
C VAL A 529 -1.60 11.33 -19.90
N THR A 530 -1.71 11.98 -21.06
CA THR A 530 -1.08 13.30 -21.30
C THR A 530 -1.74 14.40 -20.46
N ALA A 531 -3.04 14.40 -20.26
CA ALA A 531 -3.73 15.34 -19.36
C ALA A 531 -3.29 15.11 -17.91
N GLY A 532 -3.18 13.86 -17.47
CA GLY A 532 -2.63 13.50 -16.16
C GLY A 532 -1.20 14.00 -15.97
N TRP A 533 -0.33 13.85 -16.99
CA TRP A 533 1.03 14.39 -16.99
C TRP A 533 1.06 15.92 -16.91
N LEU A 534 0.21 16.60 -17.67
CA LEU A 534 0.10 18.06 -17.65
C LEU A 534 -0.38 18.58 -16.30
N ILE A 535 -1.40 17.94 -15.71
CA ILE A 535 -1.90 18.32 -14.37
C ILE A 535 -0.84 18.07 -13.32
N ALA A 536 -0.18 16.92 -13.33
CA ALA A 536 0.91 16.62 -12.40
C ALA A 536 2.09 17.59 -12.56
N PHE A 537 2.40 18.01 -13.78
CA PHE A 537 3.42 19.03 -14.07
C PHE A 537 3.01 20.41 -13.51
N VAL A 538 1.74 20.83 -13.70
CA VAL A 538 1.24 22.09 -13.16
C VAL A 538 1.24 22.08 -11.62
N ILE A 539 0.88 20.96 -11.00
CA ILE A 539 0.95 20.79 -9.54
C ILE A 539 2.41 20.87 -9.07
N ALA A 540 3.33 20.18 -9.76
CA ALA A 540 4.76 20.20 -9.44
C ALA A 540 5.38 21.59 -9.58
N GLU A 541 5.01 22.34 -10.64
CA GLU A 541 5.50 23.71 -10.85
C GLU A 541 4.90 24.70 -9.85
N SER A 542 3.63 24.52 -9.45
CA SER A 542 3.01 25.33 -8.41
C SER A 542 3.68 25.12 -7.04
N THR A 543 4.03 23.87 -6.71
CA THR A 543 4.78 23.55 -5.49
C THR A 543 6.20 24.12 -5.50
N ARG A 544 6.86 24.11 -6.66
CA ARG A 544 8.19 24.68 -6.83
C ARG A 544 8.22 26.19 -6.65
N GLN A 545 7.28 26.91 -7.26
CA GLN A 545 7.23 28.38 -7.14
C GLN A 545 7.01 28.82 -5.70
N VAL A 546 6.25 28.04 -4.92
CA VAL A 546 6.02 28.29 -3.51
C VAL A 546 7.27 28.00 -2.67
N SER A 547 8.02 26.93 -2.98
CA SER A 547 9.30 26.62 -2.33
C SER A 547 10.38 27.65 -2.65
N ALA A 548 10.41 28.16 -3.88
CA ALA A 548 11.37 29.20 -4.29
C ALA A 548 11.07 30.57 -3.65
N GLN A 549 9.81 30.90 -3.40
CA GLN A 549 9.43 32.14 -2.71
C GLN A 549 9.69 32.06 -1.20
N GLY A 550 9.72 30.86 -0.60
CA GLY A 550 10.10 30.65 0.80
C GLY A 550 11.59 30.85 1.09
N HIS A 551 12.45 30.77 0.07
CA HIS A 551 13.91 31.02 0.18
C HIS A 551 14.33 32.50 0.04
N TRP A 552 13.40 33.40 -0.29
CA TRP A 552 13.68 34.86 -0.41
C TRP A 552 13.15 35.67 0.80
N VAL A 553 12.70 35.00 1.84
CA VAL A 553 12.21 35.63 3.09
C VAL A 553 13.07 35.19 4.30
N ASN A 554 14.29 34.70 4.05
CA ASN A 554 15.33 34.51 5.10
C ASN A 554 16.59 35.25 4.70
#